data_f1f29ad375f171f062536ad3b7774c9d
#
_entry.id   f1f29ad375f171f062536ad3b7774c9d
#
_cell.length_a   1.000
_cell.length_b   1.000
_cell.length_c   1.000
_cell.angle_alpha   90.00
_cell.angle_beta   90.00
_cell.angle_gamma   90.00
#
_symmetry.space_group_name_H-M   'P 1'
#
loop_
_entity.id
_entity.type
_entity.pdbx_description
1 polymer ?
#
loop_
_entity_poly.entity_id
_entity_poly.type
_entity_poly.pdbx_seq_one_letter_code
_entity_poly.pdbx_strand_id
1 'polypeptide(L)'
;MKINKVLAQEIANKVMKVLPYNVNIMDEIGLIIGSGDQDRIGTYHQGAIAAIEQGTIVSIYNSDAGAKPGVNIPIHFRNKIIGVIGISGDPNIVEPFAELVRVTSELLINQEFLYKERRIKEQMKEEFLYHWIFRNEEYDEAFIHSGEAVGIKFELERKAVIVKGNSMKEPFLLEQEYSFRLSQNTLLFIVPIDSDILRRLEDFISKDNTKIGIGTNHSHIGKSVHEAKRALKIAEKLRLTEYHCYYHNLKFIDYLTNKAIEFEEISGFFQDLETSPKGTELIDTLISFIENSGDMNAISSELHIHRNSLAYRLQKIEQLTNKNPKNFIDLFQLFTGYVLYKMKYSIID
;
A
#
# COMPACT_ATOMS: atom_id res chain seq x y z
N MET A 1 -7.15 29.46 -9.31
CA MET A 1 -5.97 28.74 -9.88
C MET A 1 -5.09 29.77 -10.54
N LYS A 2 -3.74 29.68 -10.40
CA LYS A 2 -2.80 30.54 -11.12
C LYS A 2 -1.96 29.69 -12.05
N ILE A 3 -1.68 30.20 -13.25
CA ILE A 3 -0.75 29.56 -14.18
C ILE A 3 0.66 29.73 -13.61
N ASN A 4 1.39 28.63 -13.39
CA ASN A 4 2.78 28.71 -12.97
C ASN A 4 3.73 28.86 -14.17
N LYS A 5 4.95 29.35 -13.94
CA LYS A 5 5.97 29.60 -14.99
C LYS A 5 6.30 28.33 -15.79
N VAL A 6 6.33 27.15 -15.18
CA VAL A 6 6.67 25.90 -15.85
C VAL A 6 5.61 25.53 -16.89
N LEU A 7 4.33 25.56 -16.48
CA LEU A 7 3.20 25.26 -17.36
C LEU A 7 3.09 26.31 -18.48
N ALA A 8 3.26 27.59 -18.14
CA ALA A 8 3.25 28.68 -19.13
C ALA A 8 4.31 28.48 -20.21
N GLN A 9 5.56 28.16 -19.82
CA GLN A 9 6.63 27.92 -20.76
C GLN A 9 6.39 26.64 -21.59
N GLU A 10 5.83 25.60 -20.98
CA GLU A 10 5.49 24.37 -21.68
C GLU A 10 4.41 24.63 -22.76
N ILE A 11 3.38 25.40 -22.44
CA ILE A 11 2.33 25.79 -23.38
C ILE A 11 2.97 26.60 -24.55
N ALA A 12 3.74 27.65 -24.23
CA ALA A 12 4.40 28.47 -25.25
C ALA A 12 5.26 27.61 -26.19
N ASN A 13 6.10 26.72 -25.63
CA ASN A 13 6.97 25.83 -26.40
C ASN A 13 6.17 24.85 -27.30
N LYS A 14 5.06 24.28 -26.79
CA LYS A 14 4.22 23.36 -27.57
C LYS A 14 3.55 24.08 -28.73
N VAL A 15 3.04 25.29 -28.51
CA VAL A 15 2.36 26.08 -29.54
C VAL A 15 3.37 26.50 -30.62
N MET A 16 4.54 26.97 -30.24
CA MET A 16 5.59 27.42 -31.21
C MET A 16 6.20 26.27 -32.01
N LYS A 17 6.01 25.01 -31.66
CA LYS A 17 6.37 23.89 -32.54
C LYS A 17 5.47 23.78 -33.76
N VAL A 18 4.27 24.35 -33.70
CA VAL A 18 3.26 24.25 -34.76
C VAL A 18 3.09 25.59 -35.47
N LEU A 19 3.16 26.69 -34.71
CA LEU A 19 2.99 28.04 -35.23
C LEU A 19 4.35 28.76 -35.38
N PRO A 20 4.66 29.37 -36.54
CA PRO A 20 5.90 30.09 -36.77
C PRO A 20 5.91 31.51 -36.17
N TYR A 21 5.20 31.71 -35.09
CA TYR A 21 5.01 32.98 -34.38
C TYR A 21 5.46 32.88 -32.95
N ASN A 22 6.03 33.98 -32.41
CA ASN A 22 6.37 34.01 -31.00
C ASN A 22 5.09 34.06 -30.15
N VAL A 23 5.04 33.20 -29.14
CA VAL A 23 3.91 33.10 -28.21
C VAL A 23 4.39 33.50 -26.82
N ASN A 24 3.63 34.38 -26.18
CA ASN A 24 3.81 34.81 -24.80
C ASN A 24 2.61 34.34 -23.97
N ILE A 25 2.87 33.84 -22.77
CA ILE A 25 1.84 33.54 -21.77
C ILE A 25 2.04 34.52 -20.60
N MET A 26 1.00 35.26 -20.28
CA MET A 26 0.97 36.23 -19.20
C MET A 26 0.05 35.72 -18.08
N ASP A 27 0.35 36.13 -16.86
CA ASP A 27 -0.50 35.85 -15.70
C ASP A 27 -1.70 36.83 -15.60
N GLU A 28 -2.46 36.72 -14.51
CA GLU A 28 -3.66 37.50 -14.25
C GLU A 28 -3.43 39.00 -14.06
N ILE A 29 -2.18 39.46 -14.01
CA ILE A 29 -1.81 40.89 -13.93
C ILE A 29 -1.03 41.37 -15.17
N GLY A 30 -0.90 40.53 -16.20
CA GLY A 30 -0.23 40.86 -17.44
C GLY A 30 1.30 40.70 -17.43
N LEU A 31 1.87 40.04 -16.41
CA LEU A 31 3.29 39.72 -16.34
C LEU A 31 3.59 38.51 -17.25
N ILE A 32 4.57 38.62 -18.13
CA ILE A 32 5.01 37.50 -19.01
C ILE A 32 5.70 36.44 -18.16
N ILE A 33 5.11 35.24 -18.09
CA ILE A 33 5.58 34.08 -17.32
C ILE A 33 6.05 32.90 -18.19
N GLY A 34 5.81 32.98 -19.50
CA GLY A 34 6.33 32.04 -20.52
C GLY A 34 6.42 32.72 -21.87
N SER A 35 7.51 32.52 -22.63
CA SER A 35 7.76 33.15 -23.91
C SER A 35 8.77 32.36 -24.74
N GLY A 36 8.68 32.49 -26.09
CA GLY A 36 9.73 32.09 -26.97
C GLY A 36 10.94 33.05 -26.97
N ASP A 37 10.72 34.29 -26.56
CA ASP A 37 11.73 35.34 -26.37
C ASP A 37 12.04 35.45 -24.87
N GLN A 38 13.17 34.85 -24.44
CA GLN A 38 13.54 34.75 -23.02
C GLN A 38 13.71 36.11 -22.36
N ASP A 39 14.16 37.13 -23.10
CA ASP A 39 14.38 38.47 -22.55
C ASP A 39 13.10 39.19 -22.15
N ARG A 40 11.98 38.70 -22.60
CA ARG A 40 10.64 39.24 -22.25
C ARG A 40 10.06 38.68 -20.97
N ILE A 41 10.55 37.54 -20.49
CA ILE A 41 10.03 36.93 -19.28
C ILE A 41 10.30 37.82 -18.08
N GLY A 42 9.24 38.09 -17.29
CA GLY A 42 9.30 38.96 -16.13
C GLY A 42 9.01 40.45 -16.45
N THR A 43 8.66 40.78 -17.69
CA THR A 43 8.17 42.13 -18.05
C THR A 43 6.67 42.20 -18.20
N TYR A 44 6.07 43.36 -17.98
CA TYR A 44 4.63 43.55 -18.18
C TYR A 44 4.29 43.79 -19.64
N HIS A 45 3.14 43.26 -20.06
CA HIS A 45 2.65 43.38 -21.43
C HIS A 45 1.34 44.23 -21.45
N GLN A 46 1.40 45.45 -21.97
CA GLN A 46 0.25 46.37 -21.98
C GLN A 46 -0.99 45.80 -22.69
N GLY A 47 -0.80 45.13 -23.84
CA GLY A 47 -1.92 44.48 -24.53
C GLY A 47 -2.59 43.36 -23.75
N ALA A 48 -1.84 42.68 -22.84
CA ALA A 48 -2.41 41.68 -21.96
C ALA A 48 -3.22 42.34 -20.84
N ILE A 49 -2.75 43.43 -20.27
CA ILE A 49 -3.50 44.20 -19.26
C ILE A 49 -4.83 44.67 -19.84
N ALA A 50 -4.82 45.25 -21.05
CA ALA A 50 -6.03 45.68 -21.76
C ALA A 50 -6.99 44.48 -22.03
N ALA A 51 -6.47 43.32 -22.43
CA ALA A 51 -7.29 42.13 -22.67
C ALA A 51 -7.92 41.58 -21.37
N ILE A 52 -7.25 41.68 -20.22
CA ILE A 52 -7.79 41.31 -18.90
C ILE A 52 -8.92 42.27 -18.49
N GLU A 53 -8.71 43.57 -18.64
CA GLU A 53 -9.67 44.61 -18.27
C GLU A 53 -10.94 44.55 -19.11
N GLN A 54 -10.82 44.30 -20.43
CA GLN A 54 -11.92 44.21 -21.36
C GLN A 54 -12.63 42.84 -21.37
N GLY A 55 -11.91 41.80 -20.91
CA GLY A 55 -12.40 40.42 -20.97
C GLY A 55 -12.53 39.87 -22.40
N THR A 56 -11.91 40.48 -23.38
CA THR A 56 -11.99 40.14 -24.81
C THR A 56 -10.65 40.18 -25.51
N ILE A 57 -10.60 39.74 -26.76
CA ILE A 57 -9.42 39.83 -27.61
C ILE A 57 -9.02 41.28 -27.83
N VAL A 58 -7.72 41.58 -27.68
CA VAL A 58 -7.13 42.87 -27.99
C VAL A 58 -6.06 42.71 -29.06
N SER A 59 -6.26 43.35 -30.22
CA SER A 59 -5.35 43.34 -31.36
C SER A 59 -4.52 44.62 -31.42
N ILE A 60 -3.20 44.49 -31.53
CA ILE A 60 -2.25 45.60 -31.64
C ILE A 60 -1.68 45.61 -33.07
N TYR A 61 -1.94 46.65 -33.83
CA TYR A 61 -1.53 46.78 -35.23
C TYR A 61 -0.18 47.49 -35.40
N ASN A 62 0.12 48.44 -34.53
CA ASN A 62 1.33 49.23 -34.62
C ASN A 62 2.30 48.96 -33.45
N SER A 63 3.59 48.96 -33.72
CA SER A 63 4.59 48.90 -32.67
C SER A 63 4.59 50.20 -31.88
N ASP A 64 4.19 50.18 -30.62
CA ASP A 64 4.22 51.33 -29.74
C ASP A 64 4.71 50.95 -28.34
N ALA A 65 5.52 51.77 -27.70
CA ALA A 65 5.99 51.67 -26.32
C ALA A 65 6.36 50.25 -25.83
N GLY A 66 7.03 49.43 -26.66
CA GLY A 66 7.47 48.07 -26.28
C GLY A 66 6.51 46.95 -26.64
N ALA A 67 5.33 47.22 -27.19
CA ALA A 67 4.43 46.21 -27.73
C ALA A 67 4.74 45.97 -29.22
N LYS A 68 4.91 44.69 -29.61
CA LYS A 68 4.99 44.25 -31.02
C LYS A 68 3.56 44.05 -31.55
N PRO A 69 3.31 44.22 -32.87
CA PRO A 69 2.03 43.85 -33.48
C PRO A 69 1.70 42.42 -33.11
N GLY A 70 0.40 42.17 -32.83
CA GLY A 70 -0.04 40.86 -32.39
C GLY A 70 -1.44 40.87 -31.75
N VAL A 71 -1.87 39.73 -31.29
CA VAL A 71 -3.17 39.52 -30.68
C VAL A 71 -2.97 39.00 -29.25
N ASN A 72 -3.74 39.57 -28.32
CA ASN A 72 -3.78 39.16 -26.93
C ASN A 72 -5.19 38.65 -26.60
N ILE A 73 -5.29 37.39 -26.14
CA ILE A 73 -6.54 36.71 -25.85
C ILE A 73 -6.59 36.19 -24.44
N PRO A 74 -7.62 36.51 -23.64
CA PRO A 74 -7.75 36.01 -22.27
C PRO A 74 -7.91 34.50 -22.21
N ILE A 75 -7.27 33.87 -21.25
CA ILE A 75 -7.42 32.46 -20.89
C ILE A 75 -8.42 32.36 -19.76
N HIS A 76 -9.43 31.53 -19.93
CA HIS A 76 -10.47 31.31 -18.92
C HIS A 76 -10.32 29.96 -18.23
N PHE A 77 -10.56 29.93 -16.93
CA PHE A 77 -10.73 28.72 -16.15
C PHE A 77 -11.88 28.89 -15.18
N ARG A 78 -12.93 28.04 -15.27
CA ARG A 78 -14.14 28.14 -14.45
C ARG A 78 -14.71 29.56 -14.40
N ASN A 79 -14.88 30.17 -15.57
CA ASN A 79 -15.43 31.52 -15.77
C ASN A 79 -14.58 32.67 -15.15
N LYS A 80 -13.31 32.43 -14.86
CA LYS A 80 -12.39 33.48 -14.40
C LYS A 80 -11.22 33.60 -15.37
N ILE A 81 -10.80 34.82 -15.68
CA ILE A 81 -9.56 35.06 -16.42
C ILE A 81 -8.38 34.71 -15.49
N ILE A 82 -7.52 33.79 -15.94
CA ILE A 82 -6.36 33.31 -15.20
C ILE A 82 -5.04 33.73 -15.85
N GLY A 83 -5.10 34.36 -17.00
CA GLY A 83 -3.95 34.85 -17.77
C GLY A 83 -4.34 35.25 -19.16
N VAL A 84 -3.35 35.52 -20.00
CA VAL A 84 -3.51 35.96 -21.39
C VAL A 84 -2.49 35.23 -22.27
N ILE A 85 -2.88 34.91 -23.51
CA ILE A 85 -1.98 34.45 -24.55
C ILE A 85 -1.76 35.60 -25.53
N GLY A 86 -0.51 35.94 -25.77
CA GLY A 86 -0.09 36.88 -26.80
C GLY A 86 0.56 36.15 -27.97
N ILE A 87 0.11 36.39 -29.19
CA ILE A 87 0.75 35.88 -30.40
C ILE A 87 1.28 37.09 -31.20
N SER A 88 2.57 37.13 -31.44
CA SER A 88 3.20 38.20 -32.20
C SER A 88 3.04 37.97 -33.71
N GLY A 89 2.65 38.99 -34.46
CA GLY A 89 2.45 38.93 -35.92
C GLY A 89 1.39 39.92 -36.36
N ASP A 90 1.11 39.98 -37.66
CA ASP A 90 0.00 40.79 -38.19
C ASP A 90 -1.34 40.27 -37.62
N PRO A 91 -2.11 41.11 -36.90
CA PRO A 91 -3.37 40.68 -36.29
C PRO A 91 -4.35 40.00 -37.27
N ASN A 92 -4.44 40.51 -38.52
CA ASN A 92 -5.29 39.91 -39.52
C ASN A 92 -4.92 38.48 -39.91
N ILE A 93 -3.65 38.10 -39.70
CA ILE A 93 -3.14 36.76 -40.00
C ILE A 93 -3.20 35.87 -38.76
N VAL A 94 -2.83 36.40 -37.55
CA VAL A 94 -2.68 35.57 -36.35
C VAL A 94 -3.96 35.41 -35.52
N GLU A 95 -4.97 36.27 -35.68
CA GLU A 95 -6.22 36.20 -34.90
C GLU A 95 -6.96 34.86 -35.00
N PRO A 96 -7.12 34.24 -36.20
CA PRO A 96 -7.74 32.91 -36.28
C PRO A 96 -6.98 31.82 -35.52
N PHE A 97 -5.69 31.94 -35.41
CA PHE A 97 -4.85 31.00 -34.63
C PHE A 97 -4.95 31.26 -33.13
N ALA A 98 -5.16 32.51 -32.72
CA ALA A 98 -5.24 32.90 -31.33
C ALA A 98 -6.38 32.16 -30.60
N GLU A 99 -7.57 32.05 -31.21
CA GLU A 99 -8.70 31.29 -30.68
C GLU A 99 -8.37 29.80 -30.53
N LEU A 100 -7.76 29.18 -31.54
CA LEU A 100 -7.36 27.78 -31.48
C LEU A 100 -6.32 27.53 -30.34
N VAL A 101 -5.34 28.45 -30.23
CA VAL A 101 -4.31 28.38 -29.16
C VAL A 101 -4.94 28.58 -27.78
N ARG A 102 -5.91 29.49 -27.65
CA ARG A 102 -6.67 29.68 -26.40
C ARG A 102 -7.37 28.39 -25.97
N VAL A 103 -8.19 27.80 -26.85
CA VAL A 103 -8.93 26.57 -26.56
C VAL A 103 -7.98 25.43 -26.17
N THR A 104 -6.91 25.25 -26.94
CA THR A 104 -5.92 24.20 -26.68
C THR A 104 -5.22 24.43 -25.33
N SER A 105 -4.88 25.69 -25.01
CA SER A 105 -4.23 26.04 -23.76
C SER A 105 -5.16 25.84 -22.56
N GLU A 106 -6.43 26.22 -22.68
CA GLU A 106 -7.44 25.98 -21.66
C GLU A 106 -7.65 24.48 -21.39
N LEU A 107 -7.63 23.64 -22.43
CA LEU A 107 -7.68 22.17 -22.28
C LEU A 107 -6.45 21.63 -21.55
N LEU A 108 -5.24 22.07 -21.89
CA LEU A 108 -4.00 21.66 -21.22
C LEU A 108 -4.00 22.07 -19.73
N ILE A 109 -4.43 23.31 -19.45
CA ILE A 109 -4.55 23.83 -18.08
C ILE A 109 -5.56 23.01 -17.27
N ASN A 110 -6.70 22.70 -17.86
CA ASN A 110 -7.72 21.89 -17.21
C ASN A 110 -7.25 20.46 -16.95
N GLN A 111 -6.55 19.84 -17.89
CA GLN A 111 -5.94 18.51 -17.72
C GLN A 111 -4.92 18.49 -16.58
N GLU A 112 -4.03 19.49 -16.52
CA GLU A 112 -3.03 19.60 -15.44
C GLU A 112 -3.68 19.79 -14.06
N PHE A 113 -4.78 20.58 -14.03
CA PHE A 113 -5.56 20.78 -12.81
C PHE A 113 -6.17 19.48 -12.31
N LEU A 114 -6.86 18.74 -13.20
CA LEU A 114 -7.48 17.45 -12.85
C LEU A 114 -6.45 16.41 -12.43
N TYR A 115 -5.27 16.41 -13.07
CA TYR A 115 -4.17 15.54 -12.69
C TYR A 115 -3.67 15.84 -11.27
N LYS A 116 -3.50 17.13 -10.92
CA LYS A 116 -3.09 17.54 -9.58
C LYS A 116 -4.15 17.21 -8.53
N GLU A 117 -5.44 17.48 -8.81
CA GLU A 117 -6.53 17.12 -7.88
C GLU A 117 -6.55 15.61 -7.61
N ARG A 118 -6.43 14.79 -8.66
CA ARG A 118 -6.38 13.33 -8.52
C ARG A 118 -5.19 12.91 -7.67
N ARG A 119 -4.01 13.42 -7.96
CA ARG A 119 -2.78 13.09 -7.22
C ARG A 119 -2.87 13.46 -5.74
N ILE A 120 -3.40 14.63 -5.41
CA ILE A 120 -3.63 15.06 -4.02
C ILE A 120 -4.62 14.10 -3.34
N LYS A 121 -5.72 13.76 -4.00
CA LYS A 121 -6.71 12.82 -3.46
C LYS A 121 -6.13 11.42 -3.23
N GLU A 122 -5.32 10.92 -4.15
CA GLU A 122 -4.61 9.64 -4.00
C GLU A 122 -3.63 9.68 -2.82
N GLN A 123 -2.85 10.75 -2.69
CA GLN A 123 -1.93 10.92 -1.56
C GLN A 123 -2.66 11.00 -0.21
N MET A 124 -3.75 11.75 -0.13
CA MET A 124 -4.59 11.82 1.08
C MET A 124 -5.18 10.44 1.43
N LYS A 125 -5.58 9.68 0.42
CA LYS A 125 -6.09 8.32 0.61
C LYS A 125 -5.00 7.39 1.16
N GLU A 126 -3.81 7.40 0.58
CA GLU A 126 -2.68 6.58 1.06
C GLU A 126 -2.29 6.93 2.51
N GLU A 127 -2.22 8.22 2.83
CA GLU A 127 -1.93 8.70 4.19
C GLU A 127 -3.01 8.24 5.18
N PHE A 128 -4.29 8.43 4.82
CA PHE A 128 -5.40 7.98 5.66
C PHE A 128 -5.36 6.47 5.88
N LEU A 129 -5.18 5.69 4.82
CA LEU A 129 -5.11 4.24 4.88
C LEU A 129 -3.97 3.77 5.79
N TYR A 130 -2.81 4.45 5.76
CA TYR A 130 -1.71 4.15 6.68
C TYR A 130 -2.13 4.37 8.15
N HIS A 131 -2.74 5.51 8.45
CA HIS A 131 -3.26 5.78 9.78
C HIS A 131 -4.33 4.77 10.22
N TRP A 132 -5.21 4.37 9.31
CA TRP A 132 -6.27 3.41 9.58
C TRP A 132 -5.73 2.03 10.01
N ILE A 133 -4.69 1.54 9.34
CA ILE A 133 -4.07 0.24 9.62
C ILE A 133 -3.39 0.20 10.99
N PHE A 134 -2.75 1.30 11.37
CA PHE A 134 -1.93 1.36 12.59
C PHE A 134 -2.64 2.01 13.78
N ARG A 135 -3.85 2.51 13.59
CA ARG A 135 -4.63 3.09 14.68
C ARG A 135 -5.06 2.00 15.66
N ASN A 136 -4.76 2.20 16.94
CA ASN A 136 -5.18 1.31 18.03
C ASN A 136 -6.39 1.86 18.81
N GLU A 137 -6.70 3.15 18.63
CA GLU A 137 -7.80 3.85 19.28
C GLU A 137 -9.10 3.68 18.52
N GLU A 138 -10.24 3.84 19.20
CA GLU A 138 -11.54 3.82 18.55
C GLU A 138 -11.67 4.94 17.51
N TYR A 139 -12.53 4.74 16.52
CA TYR A 139 -12.77 5.71 15.46
C TYR A 139 -13.69 6.81 15.99
N ASP A 140 -13.12 8.02 16.18
CA ASP A 140 -13.90 9.22 16.45
C ASP A 140 -14.56 9.76 15.17
N GLU A 141 -15.52 10.68 15.34
CA GLU A 141 -16.25 11.28 14.20
C GLU A 141 -15.32 11.96 13.19
N ALA A 142 -14.25 12.63 13.65
CA ALA A 142 -13.30 13.31 12.79
C ALA A 142 -12.53 12.32 11.90
N PHE A 143 -12.16 11.17 12.45
CA PHE A 143 -11.49 10.10 11.73
C PHE A 143 -12.42 9.48 10.70
N ILE A 144 -13.66 9.16 11.07
CA ILE A 144 -14.68 8.62 10.15
C ILE A 144 -14.91 9.58 9.00
N HIS A 145 -15.15 10.87 9.28
CA HIS A 145 -15.36 11.88 8.25
C HIS A 145 -14.17 12.05 7.30
N SER A 146 -12.95 11.96 7.82
CA SER A 146 -11.72 12.01 7.01
C SER A 146 -11.61 10.80 6.06
N GLY A 147 -12.01 9.61 6.51
CA GLY A 147 -12.02 8.41 5.69
C GLY A 147 -13.12 8.43 4.61
N GLU A 148 -14.30 8.91 4.95
CA GLU A 148 -15.41 9.10 4.01
C GLU A 148 -15.03 10.09 2.88
N ALA A 149 -14.31 11.16 3.24
CA ALA A 149 -13.82 12.15 2.26
C ALA A 149 -12.87 11.54 1.21
N VAL A 150 -12.15 10.47 1.55
CA VAL A 150 -11.30 9.71 0.62
C VAL A 150 -11.99 8.46 0.06
N GLY A 151 -13.28 8.25 0.36
CA GLY A 151 -14.14 7.23 -0.23
C GLY A 151 -14.16 5.89 0.50
N ILE A 152 -13.84 5.86 1.79
CA ILE A 152 -13.92 4.65 2.62
C ILE A 152 -15.31 4.57 3.25
N LYS A 153 -15.96 3.41 3.12
CA LYS A 153 -17.27 3.12 3.74
C LYS A 153 -17.04 2.32 5.03
N PHE A 154 -17.17 2.96 6.18
CA PHE A 154 -16.91 2.32 7.49
C PHE A 154 -17.97 1.30 7.91
N GLU A 155 -19.17 1.34 7.34
CA GLU A 155 -20.26 0.39 7.62
C GLU A 155 -19.95 -1.03 7.13
N LEU A 156 -18.99 -1.16 6.19
CA LEU A 156 -18.58 -2.45 5.68
C LEU A 156 -17.65 -3.15 6.68
N GLU A 157 -18.04 -4.32 7.11
CA GLU A 157 -17.16 -5.20 7.86
C GLU A 157 -16.02 -5.71 6.97
N ARG A 158 -14.80 -5.68 7.48
CA ARG A 158 -13.59 -6.01 6.74
C ARG A 158 -12.68 -6.96 7.50
N LYS A 159 -11.86 -7.66 6.73
CA LYS A 159 -10.75 -8.48 7.22
C LYS A 159 -9.44 -8.05 6.57
N ALA A 160 -8.36 -8.29 7.28
CA ALA A 160 -7.01 -8.13 6.77
C ALA A 160 -6.47 -9.47 6.24
N VAL A 161 -5.82 -9.40 5.09
CA VAL A 161 -5.13 -10.53 4.46
C VAL A 161 -3.70 -10.10 4.18
N ILE A 162 -2.72 -10.75 4.78
CA ILE A 162 -1.30 -10.46 4.57
C ILE A 162 -0.67 -11.60 3.80
N VAL A 163 -0.08 -11.26 2.67
CA VAL A 163 0.65 -12.21 1.81
C VAL A 163 2.15 -11.97 1.97
N LYS A 164 2.90 -13.01 2.25
CA LYS A 164 4.35 -12.97 2.33
C LYS A 164 4.95 -14.00 1.37
N GLY A 165 5.78 -13.53 0.41
CA GLY A 165 6.40 -14.39 -0.62
C GLY A 165 7.39 -13.63 -1.50
N ASN A 166 8.16 -14.36 -2.32
CA ASN A 166 9.32 -13.80 -3.05
C ASN A 166 8.98 -13.08 -4.35
N SER A 167 7.84 -13.34 -4.97
CA SER A 167 7.46 -12.69 -6.24
C SER A 167 5.95 -12.54 -6.27
N MET A 168 5.48 -11.34 -5.96
CA MET A 168 4.06 -11.05 -5.91
C MET A 168 3.71 -9.94 -6.88
N LYS A 169 2.78 -10.25 -7.78
CA LYS A 169 2.03 -9.23 -8.54
C LYS A 169 0.78 -8.90 -7.74
N GLU A 170 0.38 -7.65 -7.75
CA GLU A 170 -0.86 -7.24 -7.10
C GLU A 170 -2.03 -7.64 -7.99
N PRO A 171 -3.05 -8.34 -7.45
CA PRO A 171 -4.27 -8.64 -8.18
C PRO A 171 -5.05 -7.34 -8.44
N PHE A 172 -5.97 -7.41 -9.40
CA PHE A 172 -6.94 -6.34 -9.58
C PHE A 172 -7.81 -6.20 -8.32
N LEU A 173 -7.89 -4.97 -7.78
CA LEU A 173 -8.70 -4.64 -6.61
C LEU A 173 -10.10 -4.19 -7.04
N LEU A 174 -11.10 -4.69 -6.34
CA LEU A 174 -12.49 -4.25 -6.47
C LEU A 174 -12.75 -2.99 -5.64
N GLU A 175 -13.92 -2.41 -5.81
CA GLU A 175 -14.35 -1.27 -4.99
C GLU A 175 -14.32 -1.63 -3.50
N GLN A 176 -13.82 -0.74 -2.65
CA GLN A 176 -13.65 -0.93 -1.20
C GLN A 176 -12.61 -1.98 -0.78
N GLU A 177 -11.80 -2.47 -1.71
CA GLU A 177 -10.59 -3.23 -1.42
C GLU A 177 -9.37 -2.32 -1.49
N TYR A 178 -8.44 -2.53 -0.59
CA TYR A 178 -7.22 -1.71 -0.49
C TYR A 178 -6.00 -2.61 -0.35
N SER A 179 -4.89 -2.24 -1.00
CA SER A 179 -3.60 -2.92 -0.87
C SER A 179 -2.53 -2.00 -0.33
N PHE A 180 -1.59 -2.58 0.38
CA PHE A 180 -0.41 -1.90 0.93
C PHE A 180 0.81 -2.78 0.79
N ARG A 181 1.90 -2.20 0.36
CA ARG A 181 3.20 -2.83 0.41
C ARG A 181 3.87 -2.55 1.75
N LEU A 182 3.85 -3.53 2.66
CA LEU A 182 4.48 -3.42 3.97
C LEU A 182 6.00 -3.59 3.89
N SER A 183 6.49 -4.42 2.95
CA SER A 183 7.91 -4.61 2.64
C SER A 183 8.06 -5.12 1.22
N GLN A 184 9.31 -5.32 0.75
CA GLN A 184 9.58 -5.86 -0.58
C GLN A 184 8.84 -7.18 -0.84
N ASN A 185 8.69 -8.02 0.19
CA ASN A 185 8.12 -9.37 0.10
C ASN A 185 6.80 -9.52 0.86
N THR A 186 6.13 -8.43 1.25
CA THR A 186 4.90 -8.49 2.05
C THR A 186 3.88 -7.49 1.58
N LEU A 187 2.72 -7.99 1.17
CA LEU A 187 1.53 -7.20 0.82
C LEU A 187 0.45 -7.40 1.88
N LEU A 188 -0.22 -6.33 2.25
CA LEU A 188 -1.43 -6.32 3.06
C LEU A 188 -2.61 -5.93 2.19
N PHE A 189 -3.68 -6.68 2.30
CA PHE A 189 -4.98 -6.35 1.71
C PHE A 189 -5.99 -6.12 2.83
N ILE A 190 -6.79 -5.07 2.70
CA ILE A 190 -7.96 -4.81 3.53
C ILE A 190 -9.17 -4.99 2.61
N VAL A 191 -10.01 -5.94 2.92
CA VAL A 191 -11.09 -6.35 2.02
C VAL A 191 -12.39 -6.56 2.78
N PRO A 192 -13.57 -6.35 2.15
CA PRO A 192 -14.85 -6.79 2.70
C PRO A 192 -14.85 -8.28 3.05
N ILE A 193 -15.71 -8.69 3.98
CA ILE A 193 -15.76 -10.09 4.46
C ILE A 193 -16.04 -11.07 3.33
N ASP A 194 -16.92 -10.71 2.43
CA ASP A 194 -17.39 -11.49 1.29
C ASP A 194 -16.47 -11.43 0.06
N SER A 195 -15.35 -10.69 0.16
CA SER A 195 -14.37 -10.59 -0.92
C SER A 195 -13.77 -11.94 -1.29
N ASP A 196 -13.68 -12.20 -2.59
CA ASP A 196 -13.02 -13.36 -3.18
C ASP A 196 -11.50 -13.15 -3.39
N ILE A 197 -10.89 -12.20 -2.71
CA ILE A 197 -9.47 -11.84 -2.84
C ILE A 197 -8.55 -13.06 -2.76
N LEU A 198 -8.85 -14.02 -1.89
CA LEU A 198 -8.03 -15.22 -1.73
C LEU A 198 -7.97 -16.04 -3.02
N ARG A 199 -9.11 -16.20 -3.72
CA ARG A 199 -9.18 -16.87 -5.02
C ARG A 199 -8.39 -16.11 -6.08
N ARG A 200 -8.57 -14.79 -6.15
CA ARG A 200 -7.83 -13.94 -7.11
C ARG A 200 -6.32 -13.94 -6.85
N LEU A 201 -5.91 -14.04 -5.60
CA LEU A 201 -4.49 -14.14 -5.24
C LEU A 201 -3.85 -15.45 -5.75
N GLU A 202 -4.57 -16.56 -5.83
CA GLU A 202 -4.03 -17.84 -6.30
C GLU A 202 -3.46 -17.78 -7.71
N ASP A 203 -4.00 -16.90 -8.57
CA ASP A 203 -3.54 -16.70 -9.94
C ASP A 203 -2.25 -15.87 -10.03
N PHE A 204 -1.90 -15.14 -8.97
CA PHE A 204 -0.80 -14.16 -8.96
C PHE A 204 0.38 -14.54 -8.07
N ILE A 205 0.26 -15.65 -7.32
CA ILE A 205 1.25 -16.02 -6.30
C ILE A 205 1.78 -17.41 -6.58
N SER A 206 3.11 -17.56 -6.57
CA SER A 206 3.72 -18.90 -6.51
C SER A 206 3.45 -19.52 -5.14
N LYS A 207 2.89 -20.73 -5.10
CA LYS A 207 2.61 -21.44 -3.84
C LYS A 207 3.90 -21.82 -3.11
N ASP A 208 5.01 -21.91 -3.84
CA ASP A 208 6.31 -22.19 -3.24
C ASP A 208 6.82 -20.98 -2.44
N ASN A 209 7.07 -21.20 -1.17
CA ASN A 209 7.53 -20.17 -0.21
C ASN A 209 6.59 -18.98 0.02
N THR A 210 5.29 -19.11 -0.26
CA THR A 210 4.32 -18.07 0.06
C THR A 210 3.41 -18.53 1.20
N LYS A 211 3.12 -17.64 2.14
CA LYS A 211 2.12 -17.84 3.19
C LYS A 211 1.17 -16.66 3.26
N ILE A 212 -0.09 -16.94 3.57
CA ILE A 212 -1.15 -15.96 3.70
C ILE A 212 -1.69 -15.98 5.12
N GLY A 213 -1.49 -14.88 5.85
CA GLY A 213 -2.11 -14.66 7.16
C GLY A 213 -3.45 -13.95 7.01
N ILE A 214 -4.48 -14.48 7.64
CA ILE A 214 -5.85 -13.99 7.52
C ILE A 214 -6.37 -13.67 8.91
N GLY A 215 -6.66 -12.38 9.15
CA GLY A 215 -7.31 -11.92 10.37
C GLY A 215 -8.81 -12.19 10.37
N THR A 216 -9.44 -12.04 11.53
CA THR A 216 -10.89 -12.09 11.65
C THR A 216 -11.51 -10.72 11.31
N ASN A 217 -12.81 -10.69 11.12
CA ASN A 217 -13.53 -9.45 10.88
C ASN A 217 -13.66 -8.64 12.18
N HIS A 218 -13.37 -7.36 12.05
CA HIS A 218 -13.49 -6.38 13.11
C HIS A 218 -14.03 -5.06 12.57
N SER A 219 -14.80 -4.35 13.39
CA SER A 219 -15.09 -2.92 13.14
C SER A 219 -13.80 -2.10 13.13
N HIS A 220 -12.80 -2.54 13.87
CA HIS A 220 -11.47 -1.96 13.99
C HIS A 220 -10.46 -2.75 13.15
N ILE A 221 -10.12 -2.25 11.96
CA ILE A 221 -9.26 -2.98 11.02
C ILE A 221 -7.85 -3.25 11.56
N GLY A 222 -7.32 -2.37 12.41
CA GLY A 222 -6.01 -2.56 13.06
C GLY A 222 -5.92 -3.87 13.85
N LYS A 223 -7.03 -4.31 14.48
CA LYS A 223 -7.10 -5.61 15.17
C LYS A 223 -6.94 -6.76 14.19
N SER A 224 -7.67 -6.73 13.07
CA SER A 224 -7.57 -7.75 12.02
C SER A 224 -6.16 -7.81 11.41
N VAL A 225 -5.54 -6.64 11.19
CA VAL A 225 -4.14 -6.56 10.71
C VAL A 225 -3.18 -7.19 11.71
N HIS A 226 -3.35 -6.91 13.01
CA HIS A 226 -2.54 -7.51 14.06
C HIS A 226 -2.70 -9.04 14.06
N GLU A 227 -3.93 -9.53 13.99
CA GLU A 227 -4.23 -10.97 13.93
C GLU A 227 -3.62 -11.65 12.71
N ALA A 228 -3.74 -11.06 11.52
CA ALA A 228 -3.12 -11.59 10.30
C ALA A 228 -1.59 -11.68 10.42
N LYS A 229 -0.93 -10.66 11.01
CA LYS A 229 0.51 -10.68 11.30
C LYS A 229 0.87 -11.79 12.30
N ARG A 230 0.06 -11.95 13.35
CA ARG A 230 0.27 -13.01 14.36
C ARG A 230 0.11 -14.40 13.73
N ALA A 231 -0.90 -14.59 12.89
CA ALA A 231 -1.13 -15.86 12.18
C ALA A 231 0.09 -16.25 11.33
N LEU A 232 0.65 -15.31 10.55
CA LEU A 232 1.86 -15.55 9.78
C LEU A 232 3.06 -15.88 10.66
N LYS A 233 3.28 -15.10 11.73
CA LYS A 233 4.39 -15.32 12.65
C LYS A 233 4.33 -16.71 13.31
N ILE A 234 3.15 -17.15 13.73
CA ILE A 234 2.93 -18.48 14.31
C ILE A 234 3.21 -19.56 13.25
N ALA A 235 2.63 -19.40 12.05
CA ALA A 235 2.80 -20.37 10.97
C ALA A 235 4.28 -20.53 10.54
N GLU A 236 5.04 -19.44 10.47
CA GLU A 236 6.47 -19.48 10.18
C GLU A 236 7.26 -20.17 11.29
N LYS A 237 7.01 -19.78 12.54
CA LYS A 237 7.76 -20.30 13.69
C LYS A 237 7.51 -21.79 13.95
N LEU A 238 6.27 -22.22 13.79
CA LEU A 238 5.89 -23.62 13.92
C LEU A 238 6.06 -24.42 12.62
N ARG A 239 6.54 -23.79 11.54
CA ARG A 239 6.73 -24.42 10.21
C ARG A 239 5.47 -25.13 9.71
N LEU A 240 4.29 -24.51 9.94
CA LEU A 240 3.03 -25.08 9.50
C LEU A 240 3.05 -25.24 7.97
N THR A 241 2.50 -26.35 7.49
CA THR A 241 2.46 -26.66 6.05
C THR A 241 1.37 -25.91 5.30
N GLU A 242 0.34 -25.46 6.03
CA GLU A 242 -0.78 -24.75 5.48
C GLU A 242 -0.35 -23.43 4.81
N TYR A 243 -0.87 -23.23 3.60
CA TYR A 243 -0.67 -22.02 2.83
C TYR A 243 -1.51 -20.85 3.36
N HIS A 244 -2.78 -21.12 3.72
CA HIS A 244 -3.69 -20.17 4.34
C HIS A 244 -3.69 -20.32 5.86
N CYS A 245 -3.18 -19.30 6.55
CA CYS A 245 -3.05 -19.26 8.00
C CYS A 245 -4.15 -18.38 8.59
N TYR A 246 -5.29 -18.98 8.89
CA TYR A 246 -6.43 -18.29 9.51
C TYR A 246 -6.19 -18.07 11.00
N TYR A 247 -6.26 -16.81 11.45
CA TYR A 247 -6.01 -16.49 12.87
C TYR A 247 -6.95 -17.22 13.83
N HIS A 248 -8.22 -17.40 13.47
CA HIS A 248 -9.18 -18.09 14.35
C HIS A 248 -8.74 -19.54 14.68
N ASN A 249 -8.02 -20.22 13.78
CA ASN A 249 -7.45 -21.54 14.05
C ASN A 249 -6.21 -21.48 14.95
N LEU A 250 -5.51 -20.35 14.94
CA LEU A 250 -4.24 -20.14 15.66
C LEU A 250 -4.39 -19.31 16.93
N LYS A 251 -5.60 -18.85 17.23
CA LYS A 251 -5.92 -17.97 18.36
C LYS A 251 -5.50 -18.57 19.71
N PHE A 252 -5.68 -19.87 19.87
CA PHE A 252 -5.28 -20.56 21.09
C PHE A 252 -3.75 -20.54 21.29
N ILE A 253 -3.01 -20.79 20.23
CA ILE A 253 -1.53 -20.74 20.25
C ILE A 253 -1.07 -19.30 20.55
N ASP A 254 -1.71 -18.31 19.95
CA ASP A 254 -1.41 -16.90 20.23
C ASP A 254 -1.65 -16.54 21.69
N TYR A 255 -2.74 -17.02 22.27
CA TYR A 255 -3.07 -16.81 23.68
C TYR A 255 -2.02 -17.44 24.60
N LEU A 256 -1.59 -18.67 24.32
CA LEU A 256 -0.55 -19.34 25.08
C LEU A 256 0.77 -18.54 25.07
N THR A 257 1.17 -18.02 23.91
CA THR A 257 2.44 -17.29 23.78
C THR A 257 2.44 -15.92 24.47
N ASN A 258 1.27 -15.32 24.68
CA ASN A 258 1.14 -14.01 25.31
C ASN A 258 1.07 -14.06 26.86
N LYS A 259 0.74 -15.24 27.44
CA LYS A 259 0.58 -15.41 28.89
C LYS A 259 1.60 -16.36 29.54
N ALA A 260 2.63 -16.71 28.83
CA ALA A 260 3.44 -17.89 29.12
C ALA A 260 4.70 -17.69 30.00
N ILE A 261 4.68 -16.78 30.94
CA ILE A 261 5.80 -16.59 31.90
C ILE A 261 6.03 -17.85 32.75
N GLU A 262 5.02 -18.69 32.94
CA GLU A 262 5.08 -19.88 33.80
C GLU A 262 5.72 -21.13 33.18
N PHE A 263 6.10 -21.07 31.88
CA PHE A 263 6.63 -22.21 31.13
C PHE A 263 8.07 -22.02 30.66
N GLU A 264 8.84 -21.10 31.26
CA GLU A 264 10.22 -20.79 30.84
C GLU A 264 11.18 -21.98 30.99
N GLU A 265 11.02 -22.77 32.03
CA GLU A 265 11.87 -23.97 32.27
C GLU A 265 11.70 -25.00 31.14
N ILE A 266 10.42 -25.25 30.72
CA ILE A 266 10.16 -26.22 29.66
C ILE A 266 10.58 -25.68 28.30
N SER A 267 10.44 -24.37 28.05
CA SER A 267 10.92 -23.78 26.80
C SER A 267 12.46 -23.76 26.71
N GLY A 268 13.17 -23.55 27.83
CA GLY A 268 14.62 -23.66 27.90
C GLY A 268 15.12 -25.08 27.60
N PHE A 269 14.40 -26.09 28.06
CA PHE A 269 14.71 -27.48 27.76
C PHE A 269 14.74 -27.76 26.24
N PHE A 270 13.79 -27.22 25.46
CA PHE A 270 13.79 -27.40 24.00
C PHE A 270 14.99 -26.72 23.33
N GLN A 271 15.47 -25.61 23.86
CA GLN A 271 16.69 -24.96 23.37
C GLN A 271 17.91 -25.84 23.58
N ASP A 272 18.05 -26.43 24.77
CA ASP A 272 19.15 -27.34 25.10
C ASP A 272 19.07 -28.63 24.25
N LEU A 273 17.85 -29.12 24.02
CA LEU A 273 17.62 -30.32 23.23
C LEU A 273 17.98 -30.11 21.75
N GLU A 274 17.66 -29.00 21.15
CA GLU A 274 17.98 -28.69 19.75
C GLU A 274 19.47 -28.65 19.48
N THR A 275 20.28 -28.24 20.47
CA THR A 275 21.73 -28.20 20.38
C THR A 275 22.37 -29.57 20.62
N SER A 276 21.63 -30.57 21.07
CA SER A 276 22.16 -31.91 21.37
C SER A 276 22.19 -32.80 20.11
N PRO A 277 23.15 -33.73 20.00
CA PRO A 277 23.33 -34.57 18.79
C PRO A 277 22.15 -35.45 18.37
N LYS A 278 21.19 -35.69 19.26
CA LYS A 278 19.95 -36.46 19.00
C LYS A 278 18.68 -35.70 19.39
N GLY A 279 18.83 -34.43 19.69
CA GLY A 279 17.72 -33.64 20.18
C GLY A 279 16.64 -33.39 19.15
N THR A 280 17.03 -33.10 17.92
CA THR A 280 16.09 -32.94 16.80
C THR A 280 15.23 -34.19 16.59
N GLU A 281 15.79 -35.38 16.67
CA GLU A 281 15.03 -36.62 16.56
C GLU A 281 13.99 -36.79 17.67
N LEU A 282 14.26 -36.33 18.89
CA LEU A 282 13.33 -36.35 20.00
C LEU A 282 12.23 -35.30 19.84
N ILE A 283 12.58 -34.11 19.36
CA ILE A 283 11.60 -33.05 19.04
C ILE A 283 10.64 -33.53 17.94
N ASP A 284 11.18 -34.07 16.82
CA ASP A 284 10.39 -34.60 15.73
C ASP A 284 9.46 -35.73 16.20
N THR A 285 9.96 -36.59 17.08
CA THR A 285 9.18 -37.67 17.69
C THR A 285 8.02 -37.14 18.55
N LEU A 286 8.26 -36.10 19.35
CA LEU A 286 7.22 -35.45 20.14
C LEU A 286 6.14 -34.80 19.27
N ILE A 287 6.57 -34.10 18.21
CA ILE A 287 5.63 -33.43 17.29
C ILE A 287 4.79 -34.45 16.55
N SER A 288 5.40 -35.49 15.95
CA SER A 288 4.66 -36.56 15.30
C SER A 288 3.70 -37.27 16.28
N PHE A 289 4.09 -37.43 17.58
CA PHE A 289 3.23 -38.01 18.59
C PHE A 289 1.97 -37.14 18.85
N ILE A 290 2.13 -35.83 18.85
CA ILE A 290 1.03 -34.86 19.03
C ILE A 290 0.10 -34.88 17.79
N GLU A 291 0.67 -34.76 16.60
CA GLU A 291 -0.05 -34.66 15.32
C GLU A 291 -0.85 -35.93 15.02
N ASN A 292 -0.30 -37.10 15.34
CA ASN A 292 -0.97 -38.39 15.17
C ASN A 292 -1.79 -38.82 16.42
N SER A 293 -2.04 -37.91 17.36
CA SER A 293 -2.84 -38.20 18.57
C SER A 293 -2.37 -39.45 19.34
N GLY A 294 -1.06 -39.74 19.30
CA GLY A 294 -0.44 -40.88 19.99
C GLY A 294 -0.58 -42.23 19.30
N ASP A 295 -1.02 -42.28 18.02
CA ASP A 295 -1.07 -43.54 17.25
C ASP A 295 0.35 -44.02 16.93
N MET A 296 0.83 -45.00 17.70
CA MET A 296 2.20 -45.54 17.60
C MET A 296 2.49 -46.16 16.20
N ASN A 297 1.49 -46.64 15.48
CA ASN A 297 1.70 -47.23 14.15
C ASN A 297 1.85 -46.13 13.10
N ALA A 298 0.99 -45.13 13.13
CA ALA A 298 1.07 -43.96 12.24
C ALA A 298 2.42 -43.24 12.43
N ILE A 299 2.83 -42.98 13.66
CA ILE A 299 4.09 -42.30 14.00
C ILE A 299 5.30 -43.11 13.54
N SER A 300 5.31 -44.43 13.79
CA SER A 300 6.41 -45.31 13.38
C SER A 300 6.57 -45.32 11.85
N SER A 301 5.46 -45.32 11.12
CA SER A 301 5.44 -45.24 9.67
C SER A 301 5.96 -43.90 9.16
N GLU A 302 5.49 -42.81 9.72
CA GLU A 302 5.86 -41.43 9.33
C GLU A 302 7.36 -41.17 9.56
N LEU A 303 7.86 -41.54 10.76
CA LEU A 303 9.27 -41.33 11.12
C LEU A 303 10.20 -42.42 10.58
N HIS A 304 9.68 -43.43 9.86
CA HIS A 304 10.44 -44.57 9.34
C HIS A 304 11.26 -45.30 10.42
N ILE A 305 10.72 -45.46 11.64
CA ILE A 305 11.37 -46.15 12.74
C ILE A 305 10.56 -47.32 13.27
N HIS A 306 11.26 -48.29 13.86
CA HIS A 306 10.55 -49.40 14.53
C HIS A 306 9.83 -48.91 15.79
N ARG A 307 8.70 -49.56 16.13
CA ARG A 307 7.88 -49.22 17.30
C ARG A 307 8.70 -49.21 18.63
N ASN A 308 9.67 -50.10 18.75
CA ASN A 308 10.55 -50.11 19.95
C ASN A 308 11.44 -48.86 20.02
N SER A 309 11.93 -48.40 18.90
CA SER A 309 12.71 -47.15 18.82
C SER A 309 11.87 -45.94 19.17
N LEU A 310 10.61 -45.93 18.72
CA LEU A 310 9.65 -44.89 19.12
C LEU A 310 9.39 -44.90 20.62
N ALA A 311 9.12 -46.08 21.20
CA ALA A 311 8.93 -46.22 22.66
C ALA A 311 10.15 -45.75 23.44
N TYR A 312 11.36 -46.10 23.00
CA TYR A 312 12.61 -45.60 23.60
C TYR A 312 12.73 -44.07 23.53
N ARG A 313 12.44 -43.47 22.40
CA ARG A 313 12.49 -41.99 22.25
C ARG A 313 11.48 -41.29 23.16
N LEU A 314 10.23 -41.76 23.26
CA LEU A 314 9.23 -41.23 24.19
C LEU A 314 9.68 -41.37 25.66
N GLN A 315 10.26 -42.51 26.06
CA GLN A 315 10.82 -42.71 27.40
C GLN A 315 11.99 -41.77 27.65
N LYS A 316 12.81 -41.50 26.62
CA LYS A 316 13.92 -40.54 26.74
C LYS A 316 13.45 -39.13 26.95
N ILE A 317 12.38 -38.71 26.28
CA ILE A 317 11.70 -37.41 26.50
C ILE A 317 11.21 -37.33 27.94
N GLU A 318 10.54 -38.36 28.43
CA GLU A 318 10.08 -38.41 29.84
C GLU A 318 11.25 -38.28 30.84
N GLN A 319 12.35 -39.01 30.65
CA GLN A 319 13.52 -38.91 31.49
C GLN A 319 14.16 -37.52 31.53
N LEU A 320 14.19 -36.83 30.38
CA LEU A 320 14.83 -35.53 30.25
C LEU A 320 13.92 -34.39 30.75
N THR A 321 12.60 -34.51 30.60
CA THR A 321 11.65 -33.43 30.92
C THR A 321 10.92 -33.68 32.26
N ASN A 322 10.99 -34.87 32.80
CA ASN A 322 10.13 -35.34 33.89
C ASN A 322 8.62 -35.21 33.57
N LYS A 323 8.27 -35.28 32.26
CA LYS A 323 6.93 -35.21 31.73
C LYS A 323 6.66 -36.41 30.83
N ASN A 324 5.61 -37.17 31.12
CA ASN A 324 5.23 -38.35 30.35
C ASN A 324 4.42 -37.97 29.13
N PRO A 325 4.94 -38.13 27.87
CA PRO A 325 4.19 -37.80 26.67
C PRO A 325 2.86 -38.54 26.50
N LYS A 326 2.66 -39.65 27.18
CA LYS A 326 1.39 -40.41 27.18
C LYS A 326 0.37 -39.91 28.19
N ASN A 327 0.75 -39.03 29.12
CA ASN A 327 -0.17 -38.34 30.01
C ASN A 327 -0.66 -37.05 29.35
N PHE A 328 -1.96 -36.85 29.27
CA PHE A 328 -2.55 -35.69 28.58
C PHE A 328 -2.05 -34.34 29.14
N ILE A 329 -1.98 -34.19 30.46
CA ILE A 329 -1.54 -32.94 31.09
C ILE A 329 -0.06 -32.67 30.83
N ASP A 330 0.77 -33.67 30.94
CA ASP A 330 2.21 -33.57 30.67
C ASP A 330 2.46 -33.31 29.18
N LEU A 331 1.73 -33.98 28.28
CA LEU A 331 1.79 -33.75 26.86
C LEU A 331 1.38 -32.31 26.49
N PHE A 332 0.32 -31.80 27.12
CA PHE A 332 -0.09 -30.41 26.94
C PHE A 332 1.00 -29.42 27.40
N GLN A 333 1.66 -29.70 28.52
CA GLN A 333 2.78 -28.87 29.00
C GLN A 333 3.96 -28.93 28.03
N LEU A 334 4.35 -30.12 27.55
CA LEU A 334 5.39 -30.31 26.57
C LEU A 334 5.09 -29.57 25.28
N PHE A 335 3.86 -29.69 24.76
CA PHE A 335 3.43 -28.95 23.57
C PHE A 335 3.50 -27.43 23.78
N THR A 336 2.98 -26.95 24.91
CA THR A 336 3.04 -25.53 25.24
C THR A 336 4.48 -25.04 25.32
N GLY A 337 5.36 -25.77 25.98
CA GLY A 337 6.80 -25.44 26.05
C GLY A 337 7.47 -25.42 24.68
N TYR A 338 7.15 -26.37 23.79
CA TYR A 338 7.65 -26.38 22.42
C TYR A 338 7.18 -25.16 21.62
N VAL A 339 5.88 -24.82 21.70
CA VAL A 339 5.33 -23.63 21.03
C VAL A 339 6.04 -22.36 21.50
N LEU A 340 6.23 -22.22 22.81
CA LEU A 340 6.94 -21.08 23.39
C LEU A 340 8.39 -21.00 22.93
N TYR A 341 9.09 -22.13 22.94
CA TYR A 341 10.44 -22.24 22.44
C TYR A 341 10.54 -21.76 20.98
N LYS A 342 9.69 -22.28 20.08
CA LYS A 342 9.67 -21.85 18.67
C LYS A 342 9.31 -20.37 18.50
N MET A 343 8.44 -19.82 19.33
CA MET A 343 8.06 -18.42 19.27
C MET A 343 9.14 -17.47 19.82
N LYS A 344 9.93 -17.90 20.80
CA LYS A 344 10.93 -17.07 21.48
C LYS A 344 12.32 -17.18 20.85
N TYR A 345 12.76 -18.38 20.52
CA TYR A 345 14.16 -18.68 20.18
C TYR A 345 14.44 -18.98 18.69
N SER A 346 13.43 -19.21 17.86
CA SER A 346 13.68 -19.26 16.40
C SER A 346 13.90 -17.84 15.86
N ILE A 347 14.93 -17.18 16.32
CA ILE A 347 15.49 -15.96 15.75
C ILE A 347 16.88 -16.36 15.30
N ILE A 348 17.14 -16.18 14.04
CA ILE A 348 18.39 -16.37 13.27
C ILE A 348 18.21 -17.52 12.26
N ASP A 349 17.63 -17.12 11.14
CA ASP A 349 18.19 -17.37 9.80
C ASP A 349 17.63 -16.32 8.84
#